data_7cb57b33d4c03a8a310aa57fb5abab74
#
_entry.id   7cb57b33d4c03a8a310aa57fb5abab74
#
_cell.length_a   1.000
_cell.length_b   1.000
_cell.length_c   1.000
_cell.angle_alpha   90.00
_cell.angle_beta   90.00
_cell.angle_gamma   90.00
#
_symmetry.space_group_name_H-M   'P 1'
#
loop_
_entity.id
_entity.type
_entity.pdbx_description
1 polymer ?
#
loop_
_entity_poly.entity_id
_entity_poly.type
_entity_poly.pdbx_seq_one_letter_code
_entity_poly.pdbx_strand_id
1 'polypeptide(L)'
;SNLINSSGVVQSNTSLVGTARYAIGSSTYGGDKALFAFGRISSSYNNIKNLVNNNGVIASDATGVGQTRGYVSGVTYGGSAAGTAIFGFGYTGSADVSITNLVSSSGVVASDTSGVGVGRKGQGASPFGGNQAIFAYGDPGSGQFNTVSKVSSAGVVAADATGAGTARSYTTGAGYGGDKGLFFGGTAGSTMLSVTNLV
;
A
#
# COMPACT_ATOMS: atom_id res chain seq x y z
N SER A 1 -14.86 -11.08 -3.58
CA SER A 1 -14.87 -9.64 -3.16
C SER A 1 -16.25 -9.23 -2.69
N ASN A 2 -16.29 -8.16 -1.92
CA ASN A 2 -17.53 -7.52 -1.47
C ASN A 2 -17.49 -6.06 -1.92
N LEU A 3 -18.56 -5.59 -2.51
CA LEU A 3 -18.74 -4.20 -2.83
C LEU A 3 -19.34 -3.46 -1.62
N ILE A 4 -19.01 -2.19 -1.49
CA ILE A 4 -19.63 -1.29 -0.52
C ILE A 4 -20.38 -0.22 -1.33
N ASN A 5 -21.65 -0.05 -1.08
CA ASN A 5 -22.43 1.00 -1.77
C ASN A 5 -22.21 2.38 -1.11
N SER A 6 -22.78 3.42 -1.72
CA SER A 6 -22.66 4.80 -1.23
C SER A 6 -23.30 5.04 0.16
N SER A 7 -24.13 4.12 0.62
CA SER A 7 -24.71 4.14 1.99
C SER A 7 -23.88 3.37 3.01
N GLY A 8 -22.68 2.88 2.63
CA GLY A 8 -21.80 2.11 3.52
C GLY A 8 -22.22 0.66 3.74
N VAL A 9 -23.18 0.14 2.98
CA VAL A 9 -23.63 -1.23 3.12
C VAL A 9 -22.71 -2.17 2.35
N VAL A 10 -22.12 -3.15 3.06
CA VAL A 10 -21.31 -4.20 2.47
C VAL A 10 -22.23 -5.23 1.82
N GLN A 11 -22.04 -5.48 0.55
CA GLN A 11 -22.84 -6.45 -0.22
C GLN A 11 -22.30 -7.87 -0.06
N SER A 12 -23.09 -8.84 -0.50
CA SER A 12 -22.70 -10.26 -0.50
C SER A 12 -21.47 -10.50 -1.38
N ASN A 13 -20.82 -11.64 -1.18
CA ASN A 13 -19.67 -12.05 -1.97
C ASN A 13 -20.01 -12.11 -3.46
N THR A 14 -19.19 -11.46 -4.28
CA THR A 14 -19.17 -11.69 -5.73
C THR A 14 -18.18 -12.80 -6.07
N SER A 15 -18.43 -13.52 -7.15
CA SER A 15 -17.49 -14.54 -7.64
C SER A 15 -16.09 -13.94 -7.82
N LEU A 16 -15.09 -14.68 -7.38
CA LEU A 16 -13.70 -14.24 -7.50
C LEU A 16 -13.28 -14.29 -8.98
N VAL A 17 -12.67 -13.20 -9.41
CA VAL A 17 -11.89 -13.13 -10.64
C VAL A 17 -10.43 -13.04 -10.24
N GLY A 18 -9.61 -13.94 -10.77
CA GLY A 18 -8.18 -13.97 -10.50
C GLY A 18 -7.75 -14.94 -9.38
N THR A 19 -6.46 -15.02 -9.19
CA THR A 19 -5.81 -15.95 -8.27
C THR A 19 -5.95 -15.51 -6.82
N ALA A 20 -6.40 -16.41 -5.94
CA ALA A 20 -6.49 -16.17 -4.51
C ALA A 20 -5.09 -15.94 -3.91
N ARG A 21 -4.92 -14.83 -3.22
CA ARG A 21 -3.64 -14.44 -2.59
C ARG A 21 -3.86 -13.53 -1.39
N TYR A 22 -2.85 -13.42 -0.55
CA TYR A 22 -2.85 -12.56 0.63
C TYR A 22 -1.59 -11.68 0.67
N ALA A 23 -1.47 -10.82 1.67
CA ALA A 23 -0.38 -9.84 1.78
C ALA A 23 -0.25 -8.94 0.52
N ILE A 24 -1.40 -8.61 -0.07
CA ILE A 24 -1.53 -7.77 -1.25
C ILE A 24 -1.44 -6.28 -0.88
N GLY A 25 -0.95 -5.48 -1.81
CA GLY A 25 -1.11 -4.02 -1.77
C GLY A 25 -2.37 -3.59 -2.52
N SER A 26 -2.97 -2.50 -2.10
CA SER A 26 -4.10 -1.87 -2.78
C SER A 26 -3.95 -0.36 -2.83
N SER A 27 -4.47 0.25 -3.88
CA SER A 27 -4.57 1.71 -4.00
C SER A 27 -5.69 2.08 -4.97
N THR A 28 -6.13 3.32 -4.92
CA THR A 28 -6.95 3.91 -5.98
C THR A 28 -6.08 4.52 -7.07
N TYR A 29 -6.64 4.66 -8.29
CA TYR A 29 -6.01 5.35 -9.42
C TYR A 29 -7.08 5.97 -10.32
N GLY A 30 -6.71 6.91 -11.18
CA GLY A 30 -7.61 7.53 -12.14
C GLY A 30 -8.78 8.31 -11.51
N GLY A 31 -8.72 8.56 -10.20
CA GLY A 31 -9.73 9.28 -9.44
C GLY A 31 -10.91 8.42 -8.94
N ASP A 32 -11.33 7.42 -9.69
CA ASP A 32 -12.55 6.62 -9.43
C ASP A 32 -12.36 5.10 -9.57
N LYS A 33 -11.14 4.65 -9.72
CA LYS A 33 -10.77 3.24 -9.92
C LYS A 33 -9.84 2.74 -8.81
N ALA A 34 -9.67 1.42 -8.73
CA ALA A 34 -8.76 0.80 -7.77
C ALA A 34 -7.93 -0.29 -8.44
N LEU A 35 -6.84 -0.67 -7.78
CA LEU A 35 -6.07 -1.84 -8.16
C LEU A 35 -5.56 -2.58 -6.92
N PHE A 36 -5.42 -3.89 -7.09
CA PHE A 36 -4.75 -4.78 -6.17
C PHE A 36 -3.51 -5.33 -6.87
N ALA A 37 -2.37 -5.33 -6.21
CA ALA A 37 -1.13 -5.82 -6.81
C ALA A 37 -0.26 -6.56 -5.80
N PHE A 38 0.64 -7.39 -6.36
CA PHE A 38 1.58 -8.20 -5.58
C PHE A 38 0.87 -9.24 -4.70
N GLY A 39 1.58 -9.73 -3.70
CA GLY A 39 1.04 -10.63 -2.70
C GLY A 39 1.70 -12.00 -2.71
N ARG A 40 1.10 -12.92 -1.95
CA ARG A 40 1.62 -14.27 -1.73
C ARG A 40 0.55 -15.31 -2.03
N ILE A 41 0.93 -16.34 -2.78
CA ILE A 41 0.13 -17.52 -3.08
C ILE A 41 0.84 -18.70 -2.42
N SER A 42 0.24 -19.28 -1.38
CA SER A 42 0.89 -20.34 -0.59
C SER A 42 2.28 -19.91 -0.10
N SER A 43 3.36 -20.49 -0.62
CA SER A 43 4.75 -20.16 -0.29
C SER A 43 5.43 -19.19 -1.25
N SER A 44 4.79 -18.86 -2.39
CA SER A 44 5.40 -18.07 -3.48
C SER A 44 4.92 -16.64 -3.50
N TYR A 45 5.83 -15.70 -3.70
CA TYR A 45 5.52 -14.28 -3.92
C TYR A 45 5.26 -14.01 -5.39
N ASN A 46 4.41 -13.04 -5.69
CA ASN A 46 4.04 -12.71 -7.07
C ASN A 46 3.97 -11.19 -7.28
N ASN A 47 3.83 -10.79 -8.56
CA ASN A 47 3.61 -9.42 -8.98
C ASN A 47 2.32 -9.28 -9.80
N ILE A 48 1.39 -10.21 -9.66
CA ILE A 48 0.08 -10.17 -10.31
C ILE A 48 -0.65 -8.88 -9.90
N LYS A 49 -1.37 -8.29 -10.85
CA LYS A 49 -2.26 -7.16 -10.60
C LYS A 49 -3.66 -7.42 -11.12
N ASN A 50 -4.66 -6.85 -10.45
CA ASN A 50 -6.05 -6.79 -10.91
C ASN A 50 -6.51 -5.33 -10.83
N LEU A 51 -6.96 -4.81 -11.96
CA LEU A 51 -7.58 -3.50 -12.05
C LEU A 51 -9.05 -3.61 -11.65
N VAL A 52 -9.56 -2.58 -11.03
CA VAL A 52 -10.99 -2.44 -10.68
C VAL A 52 -11.50 -1.19 -11.34
N ASN A 53 -12.55 -1.30 -12.15
CA ASN A 53 -13.16 -0.16 -12.77
C ASN A 53 -14.11 0.59 -11.80
N ASN A 54 -14.65 1.73 -12.23
CA ASN A 54 -15.53 2.57 -11.40
C ASN A 54 -16.91 1.94 -11.08
N ASN A 55 -17.25 0.81 -11.70
CA ASN A 55 -18.43 0.01 -11.36
C ASN A 55 -18.11 -1.12 -10.37
N GLY A 56 -16.87 -1.18 -9.85
CA GLY A 56 -16.41 -2.24 -8.95
C GLY A 56 -16.11 -3.58 -9.62
N VAL A 57 -16.07 -3.63 -10.95
CA VAL A 57 -15.74 -4.86 -11.68
C VAL A 57 -14.24 -5.08 -11.68
N ILE A 58 -13.83 -6.23 -11.14
CA ILE A 58 -12.43 -6.65 -11.07
C ILE A 58 -12.06 -7.34 -12.37
N ALA A 59 -11.00 -6.88 -13.03
CA ALA A 59 -10.44 -7.53 -14.20
C ALA A 59 -9.68 -8.81 -13.82
N SER A 60 -9.54 -9.74 -14.78
CA SER A 60 -8.71 -10.93 -14.64
C SER A 60 -7.25 -10.57 -14.30
N ASP A 61 -6.50 -11.58 -13.84
CA ASP A 61 -5.09 -11.44 -13.54
C ASP A 61 -4.33 -10.90 -14.75
N ALA A 62 -3.52 -9.90 -14.50
CA ALA A 62 -2.52 -9.43 -15.44
C ALA A 62 -1.13 -9.57 -14.78
N THR A 63 -0.15 -9.98 -15.56
CA THR A 63 1.23 -10.02 -15.12
C THR A 63 1.65 -8.60 -14.73
N GLY A 64 2.15 -8.47 -13.52
CA GLY A 64 2.70 -7.20 -13.03
C GLY A 64 4.11 -6.95 -13.54
N VAL A 65 4.59 -5.78 -13.25
CA VAL A 65 5.98 -5.35 -13.52
C VAL A 65 6.72 -5.29 -12.20
N GLY A 66 7.99 -5.63 -12.21
CA GLY A 66 8.87 -5.54 -11.06
C GLY A 66 9.00 -6.85 -10.27
N GLN A 67 9.79 -6.78 -9.22
CA GLN A 67 10.14 -7.92 -8.37
C GLN A 67 8.93 -8.47 -7.63
N THR A 68 8.78 -9.79 -7.64
CA THR A 68 7.72 -10.48 -6.90
C THR A 68 7.88 -10.27 -5.41
N ARG A 69 6.84 -9.83 -4.73
CA ARG A 69 6.85 -9.57 -3.28
C ARG A 69 5.45 -9.50 -2.68
N GLY A 70 5.36 -9.58 -1.39
CA GLY A 70 4.13 -9.37 -0.61
C GLY A 70 4.35 -8.41 0.55
N TYR A 71 3.30 -8.18 1.35
CA TYR A 71 3.31 -7.20 2.45
C TYR A 71 3.64 -5.78 1.96
N VAL A 72 3.23 -5.48 0.74
CA VAL A 72 3.41 -4.20 0.06
C VAL A 72 2.27 -3.27 0.49
N SER A 73 2.58 -2.00 0.69
CA SER A 73 1.55 -0.97 0.86
C SER A 73 1.39 -0.16 -0.41
N GLY A 74 0.15 0.22 -0.71
CA GLY A 74 -0.17 1.12 -1.81
C GLY A 74 -0.85 2.39 -1.29
N VAL A 75 -0.61 3.51 -1.96
CA VAL A 75 -1.18 4.80 -1.60
C VAL A 75 -1.21 5.74 -2.81
N THR A 76 -2.19 6.65 -2.83
CA THR A 76 -2.27 7.73 -3.83
C THR A 76 -1.38 8.90 -3.47
N TYR A 77 -0.88 9.59 -4.50
CA TYR A 77 -0.14 10.86 -4.40
C TYR A 77 -0.51 11.76 -5.59
N GLY A 78 -0.01 12.99 -5.63
CA GLY A 78 -0.26 13.95 -6.71
C GLY A 78 -1.62 14.65 -6.62
N GLY A 79 -2.40 14.35 -5.57
CA GLY A 79 -3.76 14.86 -5.40
C GLY A 79 -4.80 14.08 -6.20
N SER A 80 -6.07 14.34 -5.92
CA SER A 80 -7.20 13.61 -6.51
C SER A 80 -7.28 13.75 -8.04
N ALA A 81 -6.90 14.89 -8.59
CA ALA A 81 -6.92 15.14 -10.03
C ALA A 81 -5.81 14.38 -10.78
N ALA A 82 -4.68 14.08 -10.16
CA ALA A 82 -3.60 13.33 -10.80
C ALA A 82 -3.95 11.85 -10.97
N GLY A 83 -4.72 11.29 -10.05
CA GLY A 83 -5.13 9.89 -10.08
C GLY A 83 -3.98 8.90 -10.08
N THR A 84 -2.84 9.28 -9.51
CA THR A 84 -1.61 8.49 -9.46
C THR A 84 -1.45 7.78 -8.12
N ALA A 85 -0.74 6.66 -8.12
CA ALA A 85 -0.47 5.89 -6.92
C ALA A 85 0.97 5.34 -6.90
N ILE A 86 1.38 4.85 -5.75
CA ILE A 86 2.67 4.19 -5.56
C ILE A 86 2.49 2.96 -4.68
N PHE A 87 3.13 1.86 -5.08
CA PHE A 87 3.36 0.72 -4.22
C PHE A 87 4.77 0.76 -3.68
N GLY A 88 4.97 0.46 -2.41
CA GLY A 88 6.29 0.51 -1.83
C GLY A 88 6.57 -0.60 -0.83
N PHE A 89 7.86 -0.90 -0.70
CA PHE A 89 8.42 -1.82 0.27
C PHE A 89 7.93 -3.28 0.07
N GLY A 90 8.01 -4.09 1.12
CA GLY A 90 7.55 -5.46 1.14
C GLY A 90 8.65 -6.49 1.31
N TYR A 91 8.29 -7.76 1.18
CA TYR A 91 9.16 -8.92 1.37
C TYR A 91 9.13 -9.83 0.15
N THR A 92 10.30 -10.24 -0.34
CA THR A 92 10.47 -11.07 -1.56
C THR A 92 10.43 -12.57 -1.29
N GLY A 93 10.45 -12.98 -0.04
CA GLY A 93 10.67 -14.36 0.38
C GLY A 93 12.09 -14.60 0.91
N SER A 94 13.02 -13.73 0.56
CA SER A 94 14.41 -13.81 1.01
C SER A 94 14.89 -12.53 1.72
N ALA A 95 14.34 -11.36 1.34
CA ALA A 95 14.74 -10.07 1.88
C ALA A 95 13.57 -9.09 1.96
N ASP A 96 13.60 -8.23 2.99
CA ASP A 96 12.80 -7.02 3.04
C ASP A 96 13.40 -5.97 2.09
N VAL A 97 12.56 -5.31 1.30
CA VAL A 97 13.00 -4.40 0.24
C VAL A 97 12.36 -3.02 0.38
N SER A 98 13.06 -2.00 -0.10
CA SER A 98 12.57 -0.61 -0.18
C SER A 98 12.14 -0.21 -1.62
N ILE A 99 12.06 -1.16 -2.52
CA ILE A 99 11.64 -0.98 -3.91
C ILE A 99 10.26 -0.34 -3.99
N THR A 100 10.08 0.57 -4.96
CA THR A 100 8.78 1.20 -5.23
C THR A 100 8.39 1.07 -6.70
N ASN A 101 7.07 1.09 -6.97
CA ASN A 101 6.49 1.12 -8.32
C ASN A 101 5.46 2.23 -8.38
N LEU A 102 5.64 3.16 -9.27
CA LEU A 102 4.64 4.19 -9.57
C LEU A 102 3.48 3.60 -10.37
N VAL A 103 2.31 4.14 -10.18
CA VAL A 103 1.11 3.78 -10.92
C VAL A 103 0.56 5.03 -11.60
N SER A 104 0.38 4.95 -12.91
CA SER A 104 -0.20 6.04 -13.69
C SER A 104 -1.71 6.17 -13.44
N SER A 105 -2.30 7.28 -13.86
CA SER A 105 -3.76 7.50 -13.85
C SER A 105 -4.55 6.52 -14.73
N SER A 106 -3.88 5.78 -15.61
CA SER A 106 -4.47 4.69 -16.40
C SER A 106 -4.29 3.29 -15.79
N GLY A 107 -3.70 3.18 -14.58
CA GLY A 107 -3.47 1.90 -13.89
C GLY A 107 -2.26 1.12 -14.39
N VAL A 108 -1.37 1.77 -15.13
CA VAL A 108 -0.09 1.15 -15.53
C VAL A 108 0.87 1.21 -14.36
N VAL A 109 1.32 0.05 -13.91
CA VAL A 109 2.38 -0.09 -12.89
C VAL A 109 3.73 -0.02 -13.60
N ALA A 110 4.56 0.93 -13.20
CA ALA A 110 5.91 1.12 -13.74
C ALA A 110 6.89 0.06 -13.20
N SER A 111 8.04 -0.08 -13.86
CA SER A 111 9.15 -0.91 -13.39
C SER A 111 9.65 -0.47 -12.01
N ASP A 112 10.43 -1.32 -11.37
CA ASP A 112 11.00 -1.04 -10.06
C ASP A 112 11.87 0.22 -10.10
N THR A 113 11.64 1.09 -9.12
CA THR A 113 12.56 2.16 -8.76
C THR A 113 13.33 1.70 -7.53
N SER A 114 14.65 1.85 -7.56
CA SER A 114 15.51 1.55 -6.41
C SER A 114 15.01 2.30 -5.19
N GLY A 115 14.82 1.58 -4.11
CA GLY A 115 14.26 2.14 -2.91
C GLY A 115 15.21 3.10 -2.21
N VAL A 116 14.62 4.03 -1.49
CA VAL A 116 15.30 4.91 -0.56
C VAL A 116 14.92 4.48 0.85
N GLY A 117 15.91 4.39 1.74
CA GLY A 117 15.69 3.94 3.11
C GLY A 117 15.78 2.43 3.30
N VAL A 118 15.45 1.98 4.49
CA VAL A 118 15.57 0.59 4.92
C VAL A 118 14.39 -0.24 4.39
N GLY A 119 14.70 -1.37 3.76
CA GLY A 119 13.69 -2.35 3.34
C GLY A 119 12.89 -2.87 4.54
N ARG A 120 11.57 -2.95 4.40
CA ARG A 120 10.67 -3.40 5.47
C ARG A 120 9.35 -3.94 4.94
N LYS A 121 8.66 -4.72 5.75
CA LYS A 121 7.32 -5.26 5.48
C LYS A 121 6.33 -4.84 6.55
N GLY A 122 5.04 -4.97 6.26
CA GLY A 122 3.99 -4.65 7.24
C GLY A 122 3.93 -3.17 7.64
N GLN A 123 4.45 -2.28 6.81
CA GLN A 123 4.28 -0.83 6.95
C GLN A 123 2.86 -0.43 6.59
N GLY A 124 2.37 0.66 7.14
CA GLY A 124 1.17 1.36 6.69
C GLY A 124 1.51 2.42 5.64
N ALA A 125 0.50 2.86 4.90
CA ALA A 125 0.62 4.00 4.00
C ALA A 125 -0.63 4.88 4.08
N SER A 126 -0.45 6.19 3.98
CA SER A 126 -1.53 7.17 4.03
C SER A 126 -1.23 8.36 3.11
N PRO A 127 -2.22 8.91 2.41
CA PRO A 127 -2.08 10.23 1.80
C PRO A 127 -2.07 11.31 2.89
N PHE A 128 -1.43 12.45 2.62
CA PHE A 128 -1.47 13.65 3.46
C PHE A 128 -1.15 14.89 2.63
N GLY A 129 -1.37 16.08 3.19
CA GLY A 129 -1.04 17.37 2.56
C GLY A 129 -1.78 17.61 1.24
N GLY A 130 -2.88 16.90 0.99
CA GLY A 130 -3.69 17.03 -0.22
C GLY A 130 -3.10 16.36 -1.48
N ASN A 131 -1.77 16.23 -1.59
CA ASN A 131 -1.12 15.69 -2.79
C ASN A 131 0.14 14.86 -2.51
N GLN A 132 0.45 14.58 -1.28
CA GLN A 132 1.60 13.78 -0.84
C GLN A 132 1.15 12.46 -0.24
N ALA A 133 2.10 11.56 -0.01
CA ALA A 133 1.87 10.30 0.68
C ALA A 133 3.02 9.98 1.65
N ILE A 134 2.77 9.05 2.54
CA ILE A 134 3.75 8.62 3.54
C ILE A 134 3.62 7.13 3.78
N PHE A 135 4.75 6.44 3.81
CA PHE A 135 4.88 5.09 4.35
C PHE A 135 5.44 5.20 5.77
N ALA A 136 4.86 4.48 6.71
CA ALA A 136 5.29 4.55 8.09
C ALA A 136 5.31 3.19 8.76
N TYR A 137 6.18 3.06 9.76
CA TYR A 137 6.35 1.86 10.55
C TYR A 137 6.89 0.68 9.73
N GLY A 138 6.69 -0.54 10.19
CA GLY A 138 7.10 -1.77 9.54
C GLY A 138 8.21 -2.51 10.26
N ASP A 139 8.53 -3.68 9.72
CA ASP A 139 9.55 -4.58 10.27
C ASP A 139 10.60 -4.89 9.19
N PRO A 140 11.86 -4.49 9.40
CA PRO A 140 12.99 -4.84 8.51
C PRO A 140 13.60 -6.22 8.84
N GLY A 141 12.94 -7.05 9.66
CA GLY A 141 13.44 -8.36 10.07
C GLY A 141 14.34 -8.32 11.31
N SER A 142 14.78 -7.14 11.76
CA SER A 142 15.59 -6.93 12.97
C SER A 142 14.82 -6.30 14.14
N GLY A 143 13.51 -6.18 14.00
CA GLY A 143 12.60 -5.54 14.96
C GLY A 143 11.81 -4.39 14.32
N GLN A 144 10.70 -4.03 14.93
CA GLN A 144 9.80 -3.02 14.38
C GLN A 144 10.42 -1.62 14.41
N PHE A 145 10.02 -0.80 13.43
CA PHE A 145 10.42 0.59 13.28
C PHE A 145 9.26 1.56 13.54
N ASN A 146 9.61 2.77 13.97
CA ASN A 146 8.73 3.95 13.89
C ASN A 146 9.15 4.90 12.75
N THR A 147 9.95 4.40 11.81
CA THR A 147 10.49 5.15 10.67
C THR A 147 9.37 5.54 9.68
N VAL A 148 9.53 6.72 9.09
CA VAL A 148 8.64 7.23 8.04
C VAL A 148 9.43 7.57 6.78
N SER A 149 8.82 7.34 5.61
CA SER A 149 9.34 7.75 4.30
C SER A 149 8.24 8.52 3.59
N LYS A 150 8.45 9.82 3.39
CA LYS A 150 7.50 10.71 2.71
C LYS A 150 7.61 10.52 1.20
N VAL A 151 6.48 10.67 0.51
CA VAL A 151 6.38 10.66 -0.96
C VAL A 151 5.91 12.05 -1.39
N SER A 152 6.66 12.68 -2.27
CA SER A 152 6.30 13.99 -2.81
C SER A 152 5.10 13.89 -3.77
N SER A 153 4.55 15.03 -4.16
CA SER A 153 3.50 15.12 -5.20
C SER A 153 3.93 14.62 -6.59
N ALA A 154 5.23 14.43 -6.80
CA ALA A 154 5.80 13.83 -8.02
C ALA A 154 6.11 12.33 -7.88
N GLY A 155 5.77 11.69 -6.74
CA GLY A 155 6.04 10.27 -6.50
C GLY A 155 7.48 9.97 -6.07
N VAL A 156 8.26 10.98 -5.69
CA VAL A 156 9.64 10.78 -5.20
C VAL A 156 9.62 10.44 -3.73
N VAL A 157 10.20 9.30 -3.38
CA VAL A 157 10.32 8.86 -1.98
C VAL A 157 11.54 9.49 -1.33
N ALA A 158 11.35 10.17 -0.22
CA ALA A 158 12.42 10.77 0.58
C ALA A 158 13.13 9.72 1.45
N ALA A 159 14.33 10.06 1.89
CA ALA A 159 15.07 9.26 2.86
C ALA A 159 14.24 9.05 4.15
N ASP A 160 14.55 7.97 4.84
CA ASP A 160 13.91 7.63 6.11
C ASP A 160 14.13 8.73 7.15
N ALA A 161 13.06 9.05 7.87
CA ALA A 161 13.10 9.92 9.03
C ALA A 161 12.48 9.20 10.22
N THR A 162 12.88 9.60 11.43
CA THR A 162 12.26 9.09 12.65
C THR A 162 10.81 9.59 12.72
N GLY A 163 9.88 8.66 12.85
CA GLY A 163 8.47 8.95 13.09
C GLY A 163 8.17 9.09 14.58
N ALA A 164 6.91 9.34 14.88
CA ALA A 164 6.41 9.44 16.26
C ALA A 164 5.80 8.12 16.73
N GLY A 165 5.77 7.94 18.04
CA GLY A 165 5.06 6.84 18.70
C GLY A 165 5.81 5.52 18.72
N THR A 166 5.10 4.47 19.12
CA THR A 166 5.66 3.13 19.32
C THR A 166 6.06 2.50 17.99
N ALA A 167 7.27 1.97 17.93
CA ALA A 167 7.75 1.13 16.81
C ALA A 167 6.85 -0.10 16.66
N ARG A 168 6.34 -0.35 15.45
CA ARG A 168 5.38 -1.42 15.19
C ARG A 168 5.30 -1.80 13.71
N SER A 169 4.70 -2.93 13.43
CA SER A 169 4.41 -3.41 12.07
C SER A 169 2.95 -3.82 11.91
N TYR A 170 2.55 -4.19 10.70
CA TYR A 170 1.17 -4.54 10.35
C TYR A 170 0.16 -3.42 10.68
N THR A 171 0.60 -2.19 10.49
CA THR A 171 -0.26 -1.01 10.61
C THR A 171 -1.09 -0.80 9.35
N THR A 172 -2.26 -0.19 9.50
CA THR A 172 -3.01 0.35 8.37
C THR A 172 -2.96 1.87 8.40
N GLY A 173 -3.06 2.50 7.21
CA GLY A 173 -3.17 3.94 7.08
C GLY A 173 -4.41 4.32 6.29
N ALA A 174 -4.97 5.48 6.58
CA ALA A 174 -6.10 6.05 5.86
C ALA A 174 -6.00 7.58 5.82
N GLY A 175 -6.45 8.17 4.71
CA GLY A 175 -6.63 9.61 4.60
C GLY A 175 -7.98 10.05 5.14
N TYR A 176 -8.06 11.25 5.68
CA TYR A 176 -9.30 11.90 6.09
C TYR A 176 -9.19 13.43 5.91
N GLY A 177 -10.33 14.13 5.85
CA GLY A 177 -10.38 15.58 5.74
C GLY A 177 -9.75 16.18 4.48
N GLY A 178 -9.38 15.34 3.51
CA GLY A 178 -8.79 15.73 2.23
C GLY A 178 -7.26 15.95 2.26
N ASP A 179 -6.70 16.31 3.40
CA ASP A 179 -5.29 16.70 3.55
C ASP A 179 -4.56 16.01 4.72
N LYS A 180 -5.24 15.18 5.48
CA LYS A 180 -4.71 14.54 6.68
C LYS A 180 -4.68 13.02 6.53
N GLY A 181 -3.79 12.40 7.28
CA GLY A 181 -3.65 10.96 7.35
C GLY A 181 -3.63 10.44 8.78
N LEU A 182 -3.87 9.17 8.93
CA LEU A 182 -3.71 8.47 10.20
C LEU A 182 -3.13 7.08 10.00
N PHE A 183 -2.50 6.57 11.04
CA PHE A 183 -2.08 5.19 11.15
C PHE A 183 -2.70 4.57 12.39
N PHE A 184 -3.25 3.37 12.25
CA PHE A 184 -3.95 2.68 13.31
C PHE A 184 -3.40 1.27 13.54
N GLY A 185 -3.38 0.84 14.79
CA GLY A 185 -3.11 -0.52 15.22
C GLY A 185 -1.70 -1.01 14.92
N GLY A 186 -1.58 -2.30 14.71
CA GLY A 186 -0.33 -3.00 14.46
C GLY A 186 0.15 -3.82 15.64
N THR A 187 1.37 -4.36 15.53
CA THR A 187 2.01 -5.16 16.57
C THR A 187 3.38 -4.60 16.96
N ALA A 188 3.69 -4.60 18.26
CA ALA A 188 5.03 -4.39 18.80
C ALA A 188 5.50 -5.69 19.45
N GLY A 189 6.42 -6.40 18.79
CA GLY A 189 6.72 -7.79 19.14
C GLY A 189 5.48 -8.66 18.98
N SER A 190 5.08 -9.33 20.04
CA SER A 190 3.87 -10.17 20.11
C SER A 190 2.62 -9.40 20.60
N THR A 191 2.76 -8.13 20.99
CA THR A 191 1.66 -7.34 21.55
C THR A 191 0.89 -6.64 20.44
N MET A 192 -0.42 -6.86 20.37
CA MET A 192 -1.33 -6.09 19.51
C MET A 192 -1.58 -4.73 20.13
N LEU A 193 -1.58 -3.70 19.29
CA LEU A 193 -1.74 -2.31 19.72
C LEU A 193 -3.05 -1.71 19.16
N SER A 194 -3.70 -0.87 19.97
CA SER A 194 -4.87 -0.07 19.58
C SER A 194 -4.55 1.42 19.46
N VAL A 195 -3.29 1.77 19.21
CA VAL A 195 -2.80 3.14 19.11
C VAL A 195 -3.06 3.76 17.75
N THR A 196 -3.26 5.07 17.75
CA THR A 196 -3.43 5.90 16.54
C THR A 196 -2.38 7.00 16.51
N ASN A 197 -1.80 7.23 15.34
CA ASN A 197 -0.95 8.41 15.08
C ASN A 197 -1.55 9.20 13.92
N LEU A 198 -1.65 10.52 14.10
CA LEU A 198 -2.13 11.46 13.08
C LEU A 198 -0.95 12.03 12.30
N VAL A 199 -1.20 12.36 11.01
CA VAL A 199 -0.27 13.00 10.08
C VAL A 199 -0.91 14.27 9.58
#